data_6618f447fe54f5c8005192acf342c1fe
#
_entry.id   6618f447fe54f5c8005192acf342c1fe
#
_cell.length_a   1.000
_cell.length_b   1.000
_cell.length_c   1.000
_cell.angle_alpha   90.00
_cell.angle_beta   90.00
_cell.angle_gamma   90.00
#
_symmetry.space_group_name_H-M   'P 1'
#
loop_
_entity.id
_entity.type
_entity.pdbx_description
1 polymer ?
#
loop_
_entity_poly.entity_id
_entity_poly.type
_entity_poly.pdbx_seq_one_letter_code
_entity_poly.pdbx_strand_id
1 'polypeptide(L)'
;AVRVRSGKATILNERCIDCGECIKVCANHAKVAVTDPLESIKRFKYPIALPAPTLYAQFQGVHQPEPIIASLFRLGFVDVFEVARAAEIVSYAISRAMREEDRPKPVISSACPAILRLIQVSFPALLDNVIDFVSPMEAAAKIAKEEYAQKHGVDKADVGVFFITPCAAKMTAVKSPVGQEKSHVDGVIA
;
A
#
# COMPACT_ATOMS: atom_id res chain seq x y z
N ALA A 1 -13.32 -14.52 -9.45
CA ALA A 1 -14.12 -13.90 -8.39
C ALA A 1 -15.36 -13.17 -8.92
N VAL A 2 -15.31 -12.54 -10.11
CA VAL A 2 -16.49 -11.88 -10.72
C VAL A 2 -17.45 -12.91 -11.31
N ARG A 3 -18.73 -12.75 -11.01
CA ARG A 3 -19.84 -13.55 -11.57
C ARG A 3 -20.97 -12.63 -12.02
N VAL A 4 -21.59 -12.95 -13.13
CA VAL A 4 -22.77 -12.27 -13.61
C VAL A 4 -23.99 -13.17 -13.35
N ARG A 5 -24.95 -12.67 -12.59
CA ARG A 5 -26.21 -13.35 -12.31
C ARG A 5 -27.35 -12.34 -12.40
N SER A 6 -28.42 -12.72 -13.10
CA SER A 6 -29.63 -11.87 -13.27
C SER A 6 -29.28 -10.46 -13.78
N GLY A 7 -28.35 -10.35 -14.73
CA GLY A 7 -27.90 -9.08 -15.30
C GLY A 7 -27.00 -8.21 -14.41
N LYS A 8 -26.57 -8.68 -13.23
CA LYS A 8 -25.74 -7.94 -12.29
C LYS A 8 -24.38 -8.63 -12.09
N ALA A 9 -23.30 -7.87 -12.15
CA ALA A 9 -21.96 -8.34 -11.83
C ALA A 9 -21.73 -8.26 -10.31
N THR A 10 -21.39 -9.40 -9.71
CA THR A 10 -21.09 -9.52 -8.27
C THR A 10 -19.68 -10.05 -8.08
N ILE A 11 -18.97 -9.53 -7.09
CA ILE A 11 -17.65 -10.02 -6.67
C ILE A 11 -17.85 -10.99 -5.51
N LEU A 12 -17.35 -12.21 -5.66
CA LEU A 12 -17.30 -13.20 -4.59
C LEU A 12 -16.05 -12.91 -3.76
N ASN A 13 -16.23 -12.30 -2.58
CA ASN A 13 -15.14 -11.83 -1.74
C ASN A 13 -14.20 -12.96 -1.29
N GLU A 14 -14.75 -14.14 -1.03
CA GLU A 14 -13.99 -15.35 -0.66
C GLU A 14 -13.05 -15.85 -1.75
N ARG A 15 -13.23 -15.39 -3.00
CA ARG A 15 -12.40 -15.73 -4.16
C ARG A 15 -11.67 -14.52 -4.75
N CYS A 16 -11.89 -13.35 -4.18
CA CYS A 16 -11.27 -12.12 -4.65
C CYS A 16 -9.88 -12.01 -4.06
N ILE A 17 -8.90 -11.70 -4.92
CA ILE A 17 -7.52 -11.44 -4.52
C ILE A 17 -7.18 -9.95 -4.54
N ASP A 18 -8.17 -9.09 -4.71
CA ASP A 18 -8.07 -7.63 -4.74
C ASP A 18 -7.10 -7.05 -5.78
N CYS A 19 -6.76 -7.81 -6.83
CA CYS A 19 -5.75 -7.42 -7.83
C CYS A 19 -6.14 -6.22 -8.71
N GLY A 20 -7.42 -5.81 -8.73
CA GLY A 20 -7.91 -4.70 -9.55
C GLY A 20 -8.14 -5.03 -11.02
N GLU A 21 -7.91 -6.26 -11.49
CA GLU A 21 -8.08 -6.62 -12.90
C GLU A 21 -9.51 -6.37 -13.41
N CYS A 22 -10.52 -6.62 -12.56
CA CYS A 22 -11.91 -6.33 -12.90
C CYS A 22 -12.19 -4.83 -13.13
N ILE A 23 -11.40 -3.94 -12.56
CA ILE A 23 -11.47 -2.50 -12.79
C ILE A 23 -10.86 -2.18 -14.15
N LYS A 24 -9.67 -2.72 -14.42
CA LYS A 24 -8.88 -2.47 -15.62
C LYS A 24 -9.59 -2.94 -16.90
N VAL A 25 -10.19 -4.13 -16.86
CA VAL A 25 -10.82 -4.74 -18.07
C VAL A 25 -12.27 -4.33 -18.28
N CYS A 26 -12.87 -3.57 -17.36
CA CYS A 26 -14.29 -3.21 -17.46
C CYS A 26 -14.50 -2.04 -18.43
N ALA A 27 -14.94 -2.32 -19.65
CA ALA A 27 -15.24 -1.29 -20.65
C ALA A 27 -16.29 -0.27 -20.20
N ASN A 28 -17.18 -0.65 -19.27
CA ASN A 28 -18.23 0.22 -18.73
C ASN A 28 -17.79 0.98 -17.46
N HIS A 29 -16.54 0.83 -16.99
CA HIS A 29 -16.03 1.41 -15.74
C HIS A 29 -16.97 1.17 -14.53
N ALA A 30 -17.67 0.01 -14.51
CA ALA A 30 -18.66 -0.31 -13.48
C ALA A 30 -18.05 -0.75 -12.15
N LYS A 31 -16.73 -0.84 -12.06
CA LYS A 31 -15.96 -1.18 -10.85
C LYS A 31 -14.92 -0.10 -10.60
N VAL A 32 -14.85 0.30 -9.34
CA VAL A 32 -13.86 1.29 -8.88
C VAL A 32 -13.18 0.79 -7.61
N ALA A 33 -11.95 1.21 -7.38
CA ALA A 33 -11.31 1.00 -6.09
C ALA A 33 -11.88 1.98 -5.05
N VAL A 34 -11.99 1.54 -3.81
CA VAL A 34 -12.44 2.41 -2.71
C VAL A 34 -11.24 3.14 -2.14
N THR A 35 -11.14 4.43 -2.44
CA THR A 35 -10.07 5.33 -1.98
C THR A 35 -10.62 6.41 -1.07
N ASP A 36 -9.73 7.08 -0.34
CA ASP A 36 -10.09 8.24 0.44
C ASP A 36 -10.01 9.50 -0.44
N PRO A 37 -10.94 10.47 -0.29
CA PRO A 37 -10.83 11.75 -0.98
C PRO A 37 -9.66 12.57 -0.43
N LEU A 38 -9.10 13.48 -1.25
CA LEU A 38 -7.97 14.32 -0.84
C LEU A 38 -8.28 15.13 0.43
N GLU A 39 -9.53 15.55 0.60
CA GLU A 39 -9.99 16.29 1.79
C GLU A 39 -9.78 15.52 3.09
N SER A 40 -9.63 14.20 3.03
CA SER A 40 -9.40 13.35 4.21
C SER A 40 -8.10 13.68 4.94
N ILE A 41 -7.11 14.30 4.27
CA ILE A 41 -5.87 14.75 4.89
C ILE A 41 -6.12 15.79 5.99
N LYS A 42 -7.20 16.58 5.88
CA LYS A 42 -7.58 17.62 6.84
C LYS A 42 -8.03 17.07 8.21
N ARG A 43 -8.20 15.75 8.33
CA ARG A 43 -8.48 15.10 9.63
C ARG A 43 -7.29 15.15 10.60
N PHE A 44 -6.10 15.39 10.05
CA PHE A 44 -4.86 15.42 10.80
C PHE A 44 -4.23 16.81 10.73
N LYS A 45 -3.60 17.20 11.82
CA LYS A 45 -2.87 18.48 11.88
C LYS A 45 -1.61 18.48 11.03
N TYR A 46 -0.99 17.30 10.92
CA TYR A 46 0.24 17.11 10.17
C TYR A 46 0.10 15.94 9.16
N PRO A 47 -0.53 16.17 8.01
CA PRO A 47 -0.65 15.12 6.99
C PRO A 47 0.66 14.94 6.22
N ILE A 48 1.16 13.71 6.14
CA ILE A 48 2.37 13.30 5.41
C ILE A 48 1.96 12.47 4.20
N ALA A 49 2.53 12.79 3.04
CA ALA A 49 2.36 11.99 1.83
C ALA A 49 3.37 10.83 1.79
N LEU A 50 2.88 9.64 1.46
CA LEU A 50 3.69 8.46 1.17
C LEU A 50 3.53 8.10 -0.31
N PRO A 51 4.29 8.71 -1.24
CA PRO A 51 4.18 8.39 -2.65
C PRO A 51 4.73 6.99 -2.92
N ALA A 52 3.94 6.16 -3.63
CA ALA A 52 4.46 4.92 -4.20
C ALA A 52 5.50 5.26 -5.29
N PRO A 53 6.56 4.46 -5.48
CA PRO A 53 7.55 4.70 -6.54
C PRO A 53 6.93 4.83 -7.94
N THR A 54 5.81 4.15 -8.18
CA THR A 54 5.06 4.24 -9.44
C THR A 54 4.44 5.60 -9.72
N LEU A 55 4.27 6.46 -8.70
CA LEU A 55 3.73 7.82 -8.89
C LEU A 55 4.62 8.63 -9.84
N TYR A 56 5.93 8.54 -9.65
CA TYR A 56 6.89 9.32 -10.45
C TYR A 56 6.85 8.97 -11.94
N ALA A 57 6.52 7.73 -12.28
CA ALA A 57 6.40 7.27 -13.67
C ALA A 57 5.09 7.70 -14.36
N GLN A 58 4.12 8.30 -13.64
CA GLN A 58 2.86 8.74 -14.24
C GLN A 58 2.99 10.08 -14.97
N PHE A 59 4.05 10.84 -14.75
CA PHE A 59 4.23 12.20 -15.29
C PHE A 59 5.20 12.17 -16.47
N GLN A 60 4.65 12.18 -17.68
CA GLN A 60 5.47 12.23 -18.91
C GLN A 60 6.24 13.55 -18.98
N GLY A 61 7.53 13.48 -19.35
CA GLY A 61 8.41 14.63 -19.47
C GLY A 61 8.94 15.20 -18.16
N VAL A 62 8.55 14.65 -17.02
CA VAL A 62 9.11 15.00 -15.71
C VAL A 62 10.18 13.96 -15.34
N HIS A 63 11.44 14.36 -15.43
CA HIS A 63 12.59 13.46 -15.19
C HIS A 63 13.16 13.55 -13.77
N GLN A 64 12.72 14.54 -13.00
CA GLN A 64 13.18 14.78 -11.63
C GLN A 64 12.00 14.64 -10.66
N PRO A 65 12.20 14.09 -9.46
CA PRO A 65 11.13 13.91 -8.47
C PRO A 65 10.68 15.22 -7.80
N GLU A 66 11.53 16.25 -7.76
CA GLU A 66 11.30 17.47 -7.00
C GLU A 66 10.01 18.23 -7.40
N PRO A 67 9.67 18.38 -8.69
CA PRO A 67 8.40 19.02 -9.07
C PRO A 67 7.17 18.26 -8.59
N ILE A 68 7.24 16.91 -8.58
CA ILE A 68 6.16 16.05 -8.10
C ILE A 68 6.02 16.21 -6.59
N ILE A 69 7.13 16.16 -5.85
CA ILE A 69 7.18 16.38 -4.40
C ILE A 69 6.64 17.77 -4.06
N ALA A 70 7.08 18.82 -4.77
CA ALA A 70 6.58 20.18 -4.58
C ALA A 70 5.05 20.28 -4.80
N SER A 71 4.50 19.48 -5.72
CA SER A 71 3.07 19.44 -5.94
C SER A 71 2.31 18.83 -4.78
N LEU A 72 2.88 17.82 -4.09
CA LEU A 72 2.29 17.24 -2.88
C LEU A 72 2.18 18.27 -1.75
N PHE A 73 3.20 19.10 -1.55
CA PHE A 73 3.11 20.22 -0.60
C PHE A 73 2.00 21.22 -0.96
N ARG A 74 1.82 21.53 -2.26
CA ARG A 74 0.72 22.41 -2.73
C ARG A 74 -0.66 21.80 -2.50
N LEU A 75 -0.78 20.47 -2.45
CA LEU A 75 -2.03 19.77 -2.13
C LEU A 75 -2.36 19.79 -0.63
N GLY A 76 -1.44 20.29 0.22
CA GLY A 76 -1.67 20.48 1.64
C GLY A 76 -0.96 19.49 2.56
N PHE A 77 -0.10 18.64 2.02
CA PHE A 77 0.78 17.81 2.85
C PHE A 77 1.88 18.68 3.48
N VAL A 78 2.23 18.38 4.73
CA VAL A 78 3.29 19.12 5.45
C VAL A 78 4.66 18.47 5.30
N ASP A 79 4.69 17.19 4.90
CA ASP A 79 5.93 16.46 4.62
C ASP A 79 5.66 15.35 3.59
N VAL A 80 6.75 14.84 3.01
CA VAL A 80 6.72 13.73 2.04
C VAL A 80 7.78 12.71 2.46
N PHE A 81 7.35 11.47 2.70
CA PHE A 81 8.24 10.36 2.99
C PHE A 81 8.16 9.34 1.85
N GLU A 82 9.23 9.19 1.09
CA GLU A 82 9.29 8.27 -0.04
C GLU A 82 9.30 6.82 0.43
N VAL A 83 8.32 6.04 -0.03
CA VAL A 83 8.19 4.62 0.32
C VAL A 83 9.41 3.80 -0.11
N ALA A 84 10.16 4.28 -1.11
CA ALA A 84 11.42 3.67 -1.55
C ALA A 84 12.45 3.55 -0.42
N ARG A 85 12.57 4.55 0.48
CA ARG A 85 13.47 4.48 1.65
C ARG A 85 13.14 3.29 2.56
N ALA A 86 11.87 3.08 2.86
CA ALA A 86 11.44 1.94 3.67
C ALA A 86 11.61 0.62 2.90
N ALA A 87 11.43 0.63 1.58
CA ALA A 87 11.64 -0.56 0.75
C ALA A 87 13.10 -1.04 0.79
N GLU A 88 14.08 -0.14 0.84
CA GLU A 88 15.49 -0.49 1.03
C GLU A 88 15.73 -1.20 2.36
N ILE A 89 15.18 -0.65 3.46
CA ILE A 89 15.30 -1.25 4.80
C ILE A 89 14.68 -2.65 4.83
N VAL A 90 13.46 -2.79 4.31
CA VAL A 90 12.74 -4.09 4.26
C VAL A 90 13.49 -5.08 3.39
N SER A 91 14.00 -4.66 2.22
CA SER A 91 14.77 -5.51 1.31
C SER A 91 16.07 -6.01 1.96
N TYR A 92 16.75 -5.16 2.71
CA TYR A 92 17.95 -5.56 3.46
C TYR A 92 17.61 -6.60 4.53
N ALA A 93 16.52 -6.38 5.30
CA ALA A 93 16.08 -7.32 6.32
C ALA A 93 15.68 -8.70 5.71
N ILE A 94 14.94 -8.68 4.58
CA ILE A 94 14.58 -9.89 3.85
C ILE A 94 15.85 -10.61 3.34
N SER A 95 16.80 -9.88 2.76
CA SER A 95 18.04 -10.46 2.26
C SER A 95 18.85 -11.18 3.36
N ARG A 96 18.83 -10.64 4.59
CA ARG A 96 19.44 -11.32 5.74
C ARG A 96 18.69 -12.59 6.11
N ALA A 97 17.36 -12.50 6.24
CA ALA A 97 16.53 -13.64 6.63
C ALA A 97 16.56 -14.78 5.60
N MET A 98 16.77 -14.48 4.32
CA MET A 98 16.89 -15.50 3.26
C MET A 98 18.18 -16.35 3.36
N ARG A 99 19.15 -15.94 4.17
CA ARG A 99 20.40 -16.72 4.42
C ARG A 99 20.22 -17.82 5.48
N GLU A 100 19.11 -17.82 6.17
CA GLU A 100 18.75 -18.87 7.12
C GLU A 100 18.43 -20.16 6.35
N GLU A 101 19.15 -21.27 6.67
CA GLU A 101 19.11 -22.52 5.88
C GLU A 101 17.79 -23.29 6.03
N ASP A 102 17.11 -23.18 7.17
CA ASP A 102 15.93 -23.98 7.51
C ASP A 102 14.60 -23.41 6.98
N ARG A 103 14.61 -22.37 6.14
CA ARG A 103 13.39 -21.83 5.57
C ARG A 103 12.81 -22.68 4.45
N PRO A 104 11.49 -22.90 4.43
CA PRO A 104 10.81 -23.51 3.29
C PRO A 104 11.10 -22.76 1.99
N LYS A 105 11.36 -23.50 0.93
CA LYS A 105 11.63 -22.94 -0.41
C LYS A 105 10.53 -23.36 -1.39
N PRO A 106 10.11 -22.49 -2.33
CA PRO A 106 10.60 -21.11 -2.55
C PRO A 106 10.19 -20.15 -1.42
N VAL A 107 10.99 -19.11 -1.16
CA VAL A 107 10.64 -18.01 -0.26
C VAL A 107 9.78 -16.99 -1.01
N ILE A 108 8.62 -16.64 -0.50
CA ILE A 108 7.66 -15.74 -1.12
C ILE A 108 7.58 -14.44 -0.33
N SER A 109 7.73 -13.31 -1.03
CA SER A 109 7.63 -11.98 -0.41
C SER A 109 6.20 -11.63 -0.01
N SER A 110 6.02 -11.10 1.21
CA SER A 110 4.75 -10.57 1.72
C SER A 110 4.37 -9.18 1.20
N ALA A 111 5.22 -8.53 0.41
CA ALA A 111 5.05 -7.14 -0.01
C ALA A 111 3.82 -6.89 -0.90
N CYS A 112 3.29 -7.92 -1.59
CA CYS A 112 2.14 -7.80 -2.49
C CYS A 112 0.88 -8.39 -1.86
N PRO A 113 -0.12 -7.58 -1.43
CA PRO A 113 -1.34 -8.09 -0.84
C PRO A 113 -2.14 -9.03 -1.75
N ALA A 114 -2.12 -8.80 -3.08
CA ALA A 114 -2.80 -9.67 -4.03
C ALA A 114 -2.18 -11.07 -4.09
N ILE A 115 -0.86 -11.18 -3.97
CA ILE A 115 -0.17 -12.48 -3.91
C ILE A 115 -0.51 -13.20 -2.61
N LEU A 116 -0.53 -12.50 -1.48
CA LEU A 116 -0.94 -13.08 -0.20
C LEU A 116 -2.36 -13.64 -0.26
N ARG A 117 -3.29 -12.86 -0.80
CA ARG A 117 -4.69 -13.30 -1.00
C ARG A 117 -4.77 -14.47 -1.99
N LEU A 118 -3.99 -14.47 -3.05
CA LEU A 118 -3.93 -15.57 -4.00
C LEU A 118 -3.47 -16.87 -3.33
N ILE A 119 -2.44 -16.80 -2.50
CA ILE A 119 -1.95 -17.94 -1.74
C ILE A 119 -3.03 -18.45 -0.80
N GLN A 120 -3.65 -17.58 0.00
CA GLN A 120 -4.72 -17.94 0.91
C GLN A 120 -5.90 -18.62 0.23
N VAL A 121 -6.32 -18.11 -0.94
CA VAL A 121 -7.52 -18.58 -1.64
C VAL A 121 -7.24 -19.84 -2.49
N SER A 122 -6.07 -19.93 -3.12
CA SER A 122 -5.82 -20.94 -4.16
C SER A 122 -4.67 -21.88 -3.85
N PHE A 123 -3.73 -21.49 -3.01
CA PHE A 123 -2.49 -22.24 -2.73
C PHE A 123 -2.13 -22.25 -1.24
N PRO A 124 -3.05 -22.66 -0.32
CA PRO A 124 -2.83 -22.54 1.12
C PRO A 124 -1.58 -23.32 1.61
N ALA A 125 -1.16 -24.35 0.89
CA ALA A 125 0.08 -25.09 1.19
C ALA A 125 1.36 -24.24 1.06
N LEU A 126 1.30 -23.06 0.43
CA LEU A 126 2.43 -22.14 0.30
C LEU A 126 2.46 -21.06 1.40
N LEU A 127 1.57 -21.09 2.37
CA LEU A 127 1.54 -20.10 3.46
C LEU A 127 2.84 -20.10 4.28
N ASP A 128 3.39 -21.27 4.56
CA ASP A 128 4.64 -21.41 5.30
C ASP A 128 5.87 -20.91 4.51
N ASN A 129 5.73 -20.75 3.19
CA ASN A 129 6.75 -20.20 2.32
C ASN A 129 6.76 -18.66 2.31
N VAL A 130 5.70 -18.01 2.83
CA VAL A 130 5.62 -16.55 2.86
C VAL A 130 6.51 -16.01 3.98
N ILE A 131 7.39 -15.10 3.63
CA ILE A 131 8.25 -14.44 4.62
C ILE A 131 7.43 -13.40 5.40
N ASP A 132 7.49 -13.50 6.74
CA ASP A 132 6.74 -12.58 7.62
C ASP A 132 7.53 -11.29 7.86
N PHE A 133 7.40 -10.38 6.91
CA PHE A 133 7.92 -9.02 7.01
C PHE A 133 6.81 -8.01 6.69
N VAL A 134 6.81 -6.90 7.41
CA VAL A 134 5.93 -5.78 7.10
C VAL A 134 6.18 -5.27 5.68
N SER A 135 5.11 -4.87 4.99
CA SER A 135 5.27 -4.32 3.65
C SER A 135 6.03 -2.99 3.69
N PRO A 136 6.73 -2.59 2.60
CA PRO A 136 7.37 -1.28 2.52
C PRO A 136 6.42 -0.10 2.81
N MET A 137 5.16 -0.21 2.42
CA MET A 137 4.12 0.78 2.71
C MET A 137 3.89 0.94 4.21
N GLU A 138 3.71 -0.15 4.93
CA GLU A 138 3.47 -0.14 6.38
C GLU A 138 4.72 0.32 7.14
N ALA A 139 5.91 -0.14 6.73
CA ALA A 139 7.17 0.32 7.30
C ALA A 139 7.35 1.83 7.10
N ALA A 140 7.08 2.34 5.88
CA ALA A 140 7.14 3.76 5.57
C ALA A 140 6.19 4.57 6.45
N ALA A 141 4.94 4.11 6.61
CA ALA A 141 3.94 4.80 7.43
C ALA A 141 4.37 4.91 8.89
N LYS A 142 4.88 3.82 9.46
CA LYS A 142 5.39 3.80 10.83
C LYS A 142 6.57 4.74 11.02
N ILE A 143 7.58 4.63 10.14
CA ILE A 143 8.81 5.43 10.22
C ILE A 143 8.48 6.92 10.03
N ALA A 144 7.71 7.29 9.01
CA ALA A 144 7.35 8.67 8.73
C ALA A 144 6.64 9.33 9.91
N LYS A 145 5.68 8.63 10.52
CA LYS A 145 4.95 9.13 11.69
C LYS A 145 5.87 9.32 12.90
N GLU A 146 6.79 8.39 13.13
CA GLU A 146 7.74 8.44 14.24
C GLU A 146 8.79 9.54 14.05
N GLU A 147 9.43 9.59 12.86
CA GLU A 147 10.45 10.60 12.54
C GLU A 147 9.86 12.02 12.61
N TYR A 148 8.68 12.24 12.04
CA TYR A 148 8.03 13.56 12.06
C TYR A 148 7.68 14.00 13.47
N ALA A 149 7.03 13.13 14.26
CA ALA A 149 6.64 13.43 15.62
C ALA A 149 7.85 13.76 16.50
N GLN A 150 8.93 12.98 16.39
CA GLN A 150 10.17 13.19 17.13
C GLN A 150 10.87 14.49 16.72
N LYS A 151 11.01 14.73 15.41
CA LYS A 151 11.69 15.91 14.86
C LYS A 151 11.03 17.23 15.25
N HIS A 152 9.69 17.24 15.30
CA HIS A 152 8.91 18.45 15.55
C HIS A 152 8.35 18.56 16.97
N GLY A 153 8.57 17.55 17.83
CA GLY A 153 8.07 17.54 19.20
C GLY A 153 6.54 17.54 19.30
N VAL A 154 5.85 16.86 18.37
CA VAL A 154 4.39 16.79 18.28
C VAL A 154 3.86 15.40 18.65
N ASP A 155 2.57 15.32 19.03
CA ASP A 155 1.94 14.03 19.28
C ASP A 155 1.80 13.22 17.98
N LYS A 156 2.12 11.93 18.03
CA LYS A 156 1.91 10.99 16.91
C LYS A 156 0.44 10.91 16.47
N ALA A 157 -0.49 11.15 17.38
CA ALA A 157 -1.92 11.16 17.09
C ALA A 157 -2.33 12.32 16.15
N ASP A 158 -1.59 13.43 16.16
CA ASP A 158 -1.79 14.57 15.27
C ASP A 158 -1.20 14.36 13.88
N VAL A 159 -0.35 13.33 13.70
CA VAL A 159 0.34 13.01 12.43
C VAL A 159 -0.46 11.97 11.66
N GLY A 160 -0.94 12.33 10.47
CA GLY A 160 -1.62 11.42 9.55
C GLY A 160 -0.73 11.05 8.37
N VAL A 161 -0.67 9.77 8.00
CA VAL A 161 0.11 9.30 6.85
C VAL A 161 -0.82 8.76 5.77
N PHE A 162 -0.65 9.25 4.53
CA PHE A 162 -1.51 8.94 3.41
C PHE A 162 -0.72 8.33 2.26
N PHE A 163 -1.06 7.09 1.92
CA PHE A 163 -0.41 6.39 0.82
C PHE A 163 -1.01 6.77 -0.52
N ILE A 164 -0.18 7.23 -1.45
CA ILE A 164 -0.60 7.61 -2.80
C ILE A 164 -0.19 6.50 -3.77
N THR A 165 -1.18 5.80 -4.36
CA THR A 165 -0.93 4.58 -5.13
C THR A 165 -2.02 4.27 -6.15
N PRO A 166 -1.69 3.78 -7.35
CA PRO A 166 -2.67 3.25 -8.29
C PRO A 166 -3.07 1.78 -8.01
N CYS A 167 -2.52 1.15 -6.97
CA CYS A 167 -2.67 -0.29 -6.73
C CYS A 167 -3.90 -0.61 -5.90
N ALA A 168 -4.94 -1.21 -6.53
CA ALA A 168 -6.18 -1.61 -5.85
C ALA A 168 -5.95 -2.55 -4.66
N ALA A 169 -5.02 -3.51 -4.76
CA ALA A 169 -4.71 -4.43 -3.67
C ALA A 169 -4.16 -3.71 -2.43
N LYS A 170 -3.32 -2.69 -2.62
CA LYS A 170 -2.81 -1.89 -1.51
C LYS A 170 -3.88 -0.99 -0.90
N MET A 171 -4.79 -0.46 -1.72
CA MET A 171 -5.96 0.29 -1.24
C MET A 171 -6.83 -0.58 -0.33
N THR A 172 -7.12 -1.82 -0.76
CA THR A 172 -7.85 -2.78 0.07
C THR A 172 -7.08 -3.14 1.34
N ALA A 173 -5.75 -3.37 1.24
CA ALA A 173 -4.92 -3.75 2.38
C ALA A 173 -4.86 -2.67 3.48
N VAL A 174 -4.93 -1.39 3.13
CA VAL A 174 -5.04 -0.30 4.13
C VAL A 174 -6.36 -0.37 4.89
N LYS A 175 -7.46 -0.68 4.20
CA LYS A 175 -8.81 -0.72 4.78
C LYS A 175 -9.16 -2.05 5.46
N SER A 176 -8.55 -3.12 4.99
CA SER A 176 -8.75 -4.50 5.49
C SER A 176 -7.41 -5.23 5.45
N PRO A 177 -6.51 -4.93 6.38
CA PRO A 177 -5.17 -5.49 6.40
C PRO A 177 -5.20 -7.00 6.62
N VAL A 178 -4.22 -7.69 6.02
CA VAL A 178 -4.02 -9.13 6.18
C VAL A 178 -2.82 -9.35 7.10
N GLY A 179 -3.01 -10.17 8.14
CA GLY A 179 -1.95 -10.49 9.09
C GLY A 179 -1.65 -9.45 10.16
N GLN A 180 -2.43 -8.36 10.21
CA GLN A 180 -2.33 -7.33 11.27
C GLN A 180 -3.72 -6.76 11.59
N GLU A 181 -3.92 -6.26 12.81
CA GLU A 181 -5.23 -5.74 13.24
C GLU A 181 -5.59 -4.42 12.55
N LYS A 182 -4.60 -3.56 12.34
CA LYS A 182 -4.78 -2.22 11.76
C LYS A 182 -3.56 -1.83 10.94
N SER A 183 -3.82 -1.15 9.82
CA SER A 183 -2.76 -0.50 9.02
C SER A 183 -2.17 0.69 9.78
N HIS A 184 -0.88 0.94 9.60
CA HIS A 184 -0.22 2.17 10.04
C HIS A 184 -0.54 3.35 9.12
N VAL A 185 -1.09 3.09 7.94
CA VAL A 185 -1.54 4.11 6.98
C VAL A 185 -2.92 4.61 7.38
N ASP A 186 -3.10 5.92 7.49
CA ASP A 186 -4.36 6.55 7.93
C ASP A 186 -5.34 6.81 6.78
N GLY A 187 -4.86 6.78 5.54
CA GLY A 187 -5.70 6.91 4.35
C GLY A 187 -4.95 6.55 3.06
N VAL A 188 -5.71 6.25 2.01
CA VAL A 188 -5.17 5.86 0.71
C VAL A 188 -5.83 6.66 -0.42
N ILE A 189 -5.00 7.30 -1.23
CA ILE A 189 -5.40 8.19 -2.34
C ILE A 189 -4.89 7.58 -3.65
N ALA A 190 -5.75 7.60 -4.70
CA ALA A 190 -5.41 7.12 -6.04
C ALA A 190 -5.04 8.26 -6.98
#